data_bf02b48098e88bce08309637aa54be5b
#
_entry.id   bf02b48098e88bce08309637aa54be5b
#
_cell.length_a   1.000
_cell.length_b   1.000
_cell.length_c   1.000
_cell.angle_alpha   90.00
_cell.angle_beta   90.00
_cell.angle_gamma   90.00
#
_symmetry.space_group_name_H-M   'P 1'
#
loop_
_entity.id
_entity.type
_entity.pdbx_description
1 polymer ?
#
loop_
_entity_poly.entity_id
_entity_poly.type
_entity_poly.pdbx_seq_one_letter_code
_entity_poly.pdbx_strand_id
1 'polypeptide(L)'
;MAGPCRILLADDDPMVQRAVKRVATEFGHEVLEVKSGAAVHRVAREVKPDLLVLDLGFPDADGRDLLSRLKADAETKDIPVLVWSAERDLEKERRIALSLGAEDYVEKTDAELLFRKIERLLLRIKGADE
;
A
#
# COMPACT_ATOMS: atom_id res chain seq x y z
N MET A 1 -5.33 -15.46 11.65
CA MET A 1 -5.59 -14.31 10.77
C MET A 1 -5.43 -13.00 11.53
N ALA A 2 -4.88 -12.01 10.88
CA ALA A 2 -4.89 -10.66 11.45
C ALA A 2 -6.35 -10.18 11.54
N GLY A 3 -6.67 -9.38 12.56
CA GLY A 3 -7.99 -8.80 12.70
C GLY A 3 -8.34 -7.84 11.55
N PRO A 4 -9.57 -7.32 11.49
CA PRO A 4 -9.97 -6.36 10.48
C PRO A 4 -9.06 -5.13 10.50
N CYS A 5 -8.65 -4.68 9.32
CA CYS A 5 -7.75 -3.56 9.17
C CYS A 5 -8.33 -2.54 8.20
N ARG A 6 -7.87 -1.29 8.36
CA ARG A 6 -8.17 -0.24 7.42
C ARG A 6 -6.99 -0.09 6.48
N ILE A 7 -7.25 -0.31 5.19
CA ILE A 7 -6.24 -0.28 4.14
C ILE A 7 -6.51 0.91 3.25
N LEU A 8 -5.51 1.75 3.03
CA LEU A 8 -5.59 2.84 2.06
C LEU A 8 -4.98 2.35 0.75
N LEU A 9 -5.78 2.31 -0.31
CA LEU A 9 -5.31 1.91 -1.64
C LEU A 9 -5.10 3.16 -2.49
N ALA A 10 -3.85 3.40 -2.84
CA ALA A 10 -3.45 4.51 -3.70
C ALA A 10 -3.19 3.98 -5.10
N ASP A 11 -4.20 4.05 -5.97
CA ASP A 11 -4.16 3.55 -7.34
C ASP A 11 -5.23 4.29 -8.14
N ASP A 12 -4.90 4.70 -9.35
CA ASP A 12 -5.82 5.48 -10.19
C ASP A 12 -6.71 4.64 -11.10
N ASP A 13 -6.50 3.32 -11.17
CA ASP A 13 -7.26 2.43 -12.05
C ASP A 13 -8.55 1.95 -11.36
N PRO A 14 -9.74 2.33 -11.89
CA PRO A 14 -11.02 1.93 -11.28
C PRO A 14 -11.23 0.42 -11.26
N MET A 15 -10.71 -0.31 -12.23
CA MET A 15 -10.85 -1.77 -12.27
C MET A 15 -10.04 -2.42 -11.16
N VAL A 16 -8.84 -1.91 -10.93
CA VAL A 16 -7.98 -2.37 -9.84
C VAL A 16 -8.66 -2.09 -8.51
N GLN A 17 -9.19 -0.90 -8.32
CA GLN A 17 -9.87 -0.51 -7.09
C GLN A 17 -11.04 -1.44 -6.77
N ARG A 18 -11.87 -1.76 -7.76
CA ARG A 18 -13.00 -2.66 -7.57
C ARG A 18 -12.57 -4.08 -7.20
N ALA A 19 -11.54 -4.58 -7.89
CA ALA A 19 -11.05 -5.93 -7.62
C ALA A 19 -10.45 -6.02 -6.21
N VAL A 20 -9.66 -5.04 -5.83
CA VAL A 20 -9.04 -5.01 -4.50
C VAL A 20 -10.10 -4.90 -3.41
N LYS A 21 -11.08 -4.04 -3.61
CA LYS A 21 -12.16 -3.83 -2.64
C LYS A 21 -12.98 -5.10 -2.41
N ARG A 22 -13.28 -5.83 -3.50
CA ARG A 22 -14.02 -7.10 -3.40
C ARG A 22 -13.24 -8.12 -2.58
N VAL A 23 -11.96 -8.31 -2.88
CA VAL A 23 -11.14 -9.28 -2.17
C VAL A 23 -10.92 -8.86 -0.72
N ALA A 24 -10.73 -7.56 -0.48
CA ALA A 24 -10.59 -7.03 0.87
C ALA A 24 -11.80 -7.38 1.74
N THR A 25 -13.00 -7.26 1.17
CA THR A 25 -14.23 -7.61 1.87
C THR A 25 -14.24 -9.10 2.25
N GLU A 26 -13.78 -9.97 1.37
CA GLU A 26 -13.68 -11.40 1.66
C GLU A 26 -12.71 -11.69 2.81
N PHE A 27 -11.65 -10.89 2.94
CA PHE A 27 -10.69 -11.02 4.04
C PHE A 27 -11.12 -10.25 5.29
N GLY A 28 -12.24 -9.54 5.24
CA GLY A 28 -12.76 -8.80 6.39
C GLY A 28 -12.14 -7.43 6.62
N HIS A 29 -11.48 -6.87 5.62
CA HIS A 29 -10.84 -5.55 5.74
C HIS A 29 -11.67 -4.43 5.10
N GLU A 30 -11.47 -3.21 5.59
CA GLU A 30 -12.02 -2.00 4.99
C GLU A 30 -10.99 -1.39 4.07
N VAL A 31 -11.40 -1.00 2.85
CA VAL A 31 -10.52 -0.32 1.90
C VAL A 31 -11.03 1.08 1.63
N LEU A 32 -10.16 2.05 1.78
CA LEU A 32 -10.37 3.44 1.37
C LEU A 32 -9.50 3.69 0.14
N GLU A 33 -10.00 4.45 -0.81
CA GLU A 33 -9.34 4.65 -2.10
C GLU A 33 -8.88 6.07 -2.29
N VAL A 34 -7.67 6.23 -2.85
CA VAL A 34 -7.15 7.52 -3.31
C VAL A 34 -6.77 7.37 -4.77
N LYS A 35 -7.32 8.23 -5.62
CA LYS A 35 -7.14 8.14 -7.08
C LYS A 35 -6.10 9.10 -7.63
N SER A 36 -5.64 10.04 -6.82
CA SER A 36 -4.67 11.06 -7.21
C SER A 36 -3.42 10.94 -6.38
N GLY A 37 -2.25 10.90 -7.03
CA GLY A 37 -0.97 10.88 -6.35
C GLY A 37 -0.79 12.10 -5.45
N ALA A 38 -1.28 13.25 -5.91
CA ALA A 38 -1.17 14.49 -5.13
C ALA A 38 -1.92 14.45 -3.80
N ALA A 39 -2.94 13.60 -3.68
CA ALA A 39 -3.76 13.51 -2.47
C ALA A 39 -3.28 12.42 -1.50
N VAL A 40 -2.38 11.54 -1.90
CA VAL A 40 -1.99 10.37 -1.10
C VAL A 40 -1.48 10.77 0.29
N HIS A 41 -0.54 11.69 0.33
CA HIS A 41 0.09 12.10 1.60
C HIS A 41 -0.93 12.69 2.56
N ARG A 42 -1.76 13.61 2.07
CA ARG A 42 -2.79 14.26 2.88
C ARG A 42 -3.80 13.25 3.43
N VAL A 43 -4.29 12.37 2.56
CA VAL A 43 -5.28 11.37 2.97
C VAL A 43 -4.68 10.38 3.96
N ALA A 44 -3.46 9.94 3.74
CA ALA A 44 -2.77 9.05 4.68
C ALA A 44 -2.65 9.68 6.07
N ARG A 45 -2.35 10.97 6.11
CA ARG A 45 -2.25 11.70 7.36
C ARG A 45 -3.60 11.82 8.08
N GLU A 46 -4.66 12.08 7.33
CA GLU A 46 -6.00 12.23 7.89
C GLU A 46 -6.60 10.91 8.34
N VAL A 47 -6.46 9.88 7.54
CA VAL A 47 -7.10 8.58 7.76
C VAL A 47 -6.31 7.71 8.73
N LYS A 48 -4.99 7.81 8.72
CA LYS A 48 -4.09 6.96 9.50
C LYS A 48 -4.41 5.48 9.35
N PRO A 49 -4.26 4.94 8.12
CA PRO A 49 -4.60 3.55 7.86
C PRO A 49 -3.63 2.59 8.56
N ASP A 50 -4.04 1.34 8.71
CA ASP A 50 -3.17 0.28 9.22
C ASP A 50 -2.12 -0.12 8.19
N LEU A 51 -2.42 0.07 6.91
CA LEU A 51 -1.53 -0.27 5.80
C LEU A 51 -1.86 0.62 4.60
N LEU A 52 -0.83 1.09 3.91
CA LEU A 52 -0.96 1.79 2.65
C LEU A 52 -0.45 0.88 1.53
N VAL A 53 -1.30 0.60 0.55
CA VAL A 53 -0.90 -0.07 -0.70
C VAL A 53 -0.71 1.02 -1.73
N LEU A 54 0.51 1.17 -2.22
CA LEU A 54 0.89 2.30 -3.07
C LEU A 54 1.34 1.83 -4.45
N ASP A 55 0.63 2.29 -5.48
CA ASP A 55 1.08 2.18 -6.86
C ASP A 55 2.07 3.32 -7.13
N LEU A 56 3.21 3.00 -7.72
CA LEU A 56 4.21 4.02 -8.05
C LEU A 56 3.93 4.72 -9.38
N GLY A 57 2.98 4.23 -10.15
CA GLY A 57 2.73 4.70 -11.51
C GLY A 57 1.66 5.77 -11.67
N PHE A 58 1.48 6.66 -10.68
CA PHE A 58 0.52 7.76 -10.84
C PHE A 58 0.95 8.71 -11.95
N PRO A 59 0.00 9.12 -12.82
CA PRO A 59 0.33 10.09 -13.89
C PRO A 59 0.62 11.50 -13.36
N ASP A 60 0.12 11.84 -12.18
CA ASP A 60 0.22 13.20 -11.61
C ASP A 60 1.29 13.33 -10.54
N ALA A 61 2.02 12.27 -10.21
CA ALA A 61 3.03 12.33 -9.16
C ALA A 61 4.05 11.20 -9.30
N ASP A 62 5.27 11.46 -8.85
CA ASP A 62 6.30 10.45 -8.77
C ASP A 62 6.08 9.61 -7.51
N GLY A 63 5.81 8.32 -7.69
CA GLY A 63 5.53 7.41 -6.56
C GLY A 63 6.69 7.24 -5.60
N ARG A 64 7.93 7.31 -6.10
CA ARG A 64 9.11 7.23 -5.24
C ARG A 64 9.24 8.46 -4.36
N ASP A 65 8.93 9.63 -4.93
CA ASP A 65 8.92 10.88 -4.18
C ASP A 65 7.82 10.86 -3.11
N LEU A 66 6.65 10.33 -3.47
CA LEU A 66 5.55 10.14 -2.51
C LEU A 66 5.98 9.27 -1.34
N LEU A 67 6.62 8.14 -1.63
CA LEU A 67 7.11 7.22 -0.59
C LEU A 67 8.11 7.92 0.32
N SER A 68 9.05 8.66 -0.25
CA SER A 68 10.04 9.40 0.52
C SER A 68 9.39 10.43 1.45
N ARG A 69 8.39 11.15 0.96
CA ARG A 69 7.68 12.15 1.75
C ARG A 69 6.89 11.52 2.89
N LEU A 70 6.23 10.40 2.63
CA LEU A 70 5.50 9.66 3.65
C LEU A 70 6.42 9.24 4.78
N LYS A 71 7.61 8.75 4.45
CA LYS A 71 8.56 8.26 5.44
C LYS A 71 9.33 9.38 6.15
N ALA A 72 9.32 10.58 5.59
CA ALA A 72 9.95 11.74 6.22
C ALA A 72 9.01 12.49 7.18
N ASP A 73 7.70 12.28 7.07
CA ASP A 73 6.70 12.98 7.88
C ASP A 73 6.43 12.19 9.17
N ALA A 74 6.58 12.86 10.32
CA ALA A 74 6.35 12.23 11.63
C ALA A 74 4.95 11.64 11.78
N GLU A 75 3.96 12.18 11.07
CA GLU A 75 2.57 11.70 11.16
C GLU A 75 2.28 10.49 10.28
N THR A 76 3.13 10.21 9.29
CA THR A 76 2.89 9.10 8.34
C THR A 76 4.03 8.08 8.30
N LYS A 77 5.19 8.39 8.84
CA LYS A 77 6.38 7.53 8.71
C LYS A 77 6.18 6.13 9.26
N ASP A 78 5.32 5.96 10.26
CA ASP A 78 5.10 4.66 10.90
C ASP A 78 4.00 3.84 10.21
N ILE A 79 3.33 4.39 9.21
CA ILE A 79 2.35 3.65 8.41
C ILE A 79 3.11 2.67 7.52
N PRO A 80 2.89 1.35 7.64
CA PRO A 80 3.52 0.39 6.75
C PRO A 80 3.06 0.62 5.30
N VAL A 81 4.00 0.64 4.36
CA VAL A 81 3.71 0.84 2.95
C VAL A 81 4.10 -0.41 2.17
N LEU A 82 3.13 -0.99 1.49
CA LEU A 82 3.34 -2.07 0.55
C LEU A 82 3.25 -1.49 -0.86
N VAL A 83 4.34 -1.53 -1.59
CA VAL A 83 4.34 -1.05 -2.98
C VAL A 83 3.81 -2.16 -3.89
N TRP A 84 2.85 -1.83 -4.74
CA TRP A 84 2.22 -2.76 -5.67
C TRP A 84 2.27 -2.16 -7.07
N SER A 85 3.15 -2.68 -7.91
CA SER A 85 3.50 -2.02 -9.16
C SER A 85 3.64 -2.98 -10.32
N ALA A 86 3.40 -2.47 -11.53
CA ALA A 86 3.56 -3.21 -12.78
C ALA A 86 4.93 -3.02 -13.42
N GLU A 87 5.90 -2.48 -12.69
CA GLU A 87 7.24 -2.23 -13.21
C GLU A 87 7.93 -3.52 -13.69
N ARG A 88 8.74 -3.42 -14.75
CA ARG A 88 9.36 -4.58 -15.37
C ARG A 88 10.59 -5.11 -14.63
N ASP A 89 11.46 -4.23 -14.17
CA ASP A 89 12.65 -4.65 -13.44
C ASP A 89 12.33 -4.76 -11.96
N LEU A 90 11.74 -5.88 -11.58
CA LEU A 90 11.25 -6.11 -10.23
C LEU A 90 12.35 -6.04 -9.17
N GLU A 91 13.51 -6.59 -9.46
CA GLU A 91 14.60 -6.61 -8.47
C GLU A 91 15.13 -5.22 -8.19
N LYS A 92 15.34 -4.44 -9.23
CA LYS A 92 15.82 -3.08 -9.11
C LYS A 92 14.78 -2.20 -8.38
N GLU A 93 13.53 -2.28 -8.81
CA GLU A 93 12.45 -1.49 -8.24
C GLU A 93 12.18 -1.88 -6.78
N ARG A 94 12.27 -3.17 -6.47
CA ARG A 94 12.14 -3.64 -5.10
C ARG A 94 13.23 -3.06 -4.20
N ARG A 95 14.48 -3.08 -4.64
CA ARG A 95 15.59 -2.52 -3.87
C ARG A 95 15.39 -1.04 -3.60
N ILE A 96 14.96 -0.29 -4.61
CA ILE A 96 14.70 1.14 -4.48
C ILE A 96 13.59 1.38 -3.47
N ALA A 97 12.45 0.68 -3.61
CA ALA A 97 11.32 0.84 -2.72
C ALA A 97 11.68 0.53 -1.27
N LEU A 98 12.39 -0.57 -1.04
CA LEU A 98 12.81 -0.95 0.31
C LEU A 98 13.79 0.07 0.89
N SER A 99 14.69 0.60 0.08
CA SER A 99 15.64 1.62 0.53
C SER A 99 14.94 2.94 0.91
N LEU A 100 13.77 3.21 0.31
CA LEU A 100 12.98 4.39 0.61
C LEU A 100 12.03 4.17 1.79
N GLY A 101 12.01 2.97 2.36
CA GLY A 101 11.24 2.69 3.57
C GLY A 101 9.99 1.85 3.38
N ALA A 102 9.74 1.29 2.19
CA ALA A 102 8.62 0.38 1.99
C ALA A 102 8.86 -0.93 2.76
N GLU A 103 7.79 -1.52 3.26
CA GLU A 103 7.85 -2.82 3.94
C GLU A 103 8.09 -3.96 2.96
N ASP A 104 7.48 -3.87 1.77
CA ASP A 104 7.68 -4.85 0.72
C ASP A 104 7.31 -4.24 -0.63
N TYR A 105 7.66 -4.95 -1.67
CA TYR A 105 7.33 -4.59 -3.05
C TYR A 105 6.75 -5.81 -3.73
N VAL A 106 5.55 -5.69 -4.30
CA VAL A 106 4.83 -6.79 -4.91
C VAL A 106 4.51 -6.45 -6.36
N GLU A 107 4.76 -7.39 -7.24
CA GLU A 107 4.35 -7.28 -8.64
C GLU A 107 2.83 -7.19 -8.74
N LYS A 108 2.35 -6.30 -9.57
CA LYS A 108 0.91 -6.10 -9.78
C LYS A 108 0.33 -7.26 -10.59
N THR A 109 -0.23 -8.21 -9.88
CA THR A 109 -0.86 -9.40 -10.44
C THR A 109 -2.33 -9.43 -10.00
N ASP A 110 -2.84 -10.57 -9.54
CA ASP A 110 -4.23 -10.60 -9.07
C ASP A 110 -4.37 -10.13 -7.62
N ALA A 111 -5.57 -9.69 -7.29
CA ALA A 111 -5.84 -9.13 -5.97
C ALA A 111 -5.78 -10.17 -4.85
N GLU A 112 -6.05 -11.44 -5.14
CA GLU A 112 -5.96 -12.48 -4.11
C GLU A 112 -4.52 -12.68 -3.66
N LEU A 113 -3.57 -12.70 -4.60
CA LEU A 113 -2.17 -12.83 -4.25
C LEU A 113 -1.71 -11.62 -3.44
N LEU A 114 -2.15 -10.42 -3.83
CA LEU A 114 -1.87 -9.21 -3.06
C LEU A 114 -2.35 -9.38 -1.61
N PHE A 115 -3.59 -9.82 -1.42
CA PHE A 115 -4.15 -9.93 -0.07
C PHE A 115 -3.52 -11.05 0.76
N ARG A 116 -3.04 -12.11 0.14
CA ARG A 116 -2.25 -13.11 0.87
C ARG A 116 -0.99 -12.51 1.43
N LYS A 117 -0.34 -11.64 0.66
CA LYS A 117 0.86 -10.94 1.13
C LYS A 117 0.53 -9.91 2.19
N ILE A 118 -0.59 -9.22 2.05
CA ILE A 118 -1.08 -8.28 3.06
C ILE A 118 -1.31 -9.00 4.39
N GLU A 119 -2.01 -10.15 4.37
CA GLU A 119 -2.27 -10.92 5.58
C GLU A 119 -0.98 -11.34 6.27
N ARG A 120 -0.01 -11.80 5.50
CA ARG A 120 1.30 -12.18 6.04
C ARG A 120 2.01 -10.99 6.67
N LEU A 121 1.98 -9.85 6.02
CA LEU A 121 2.58 -8.63 6.51
C LEU A 121 1.92 -8.15 7.80
N LEU A 122 0.59 -8.15 7.84
CA LEU A 122 -0.17 -7.73 9.01
C LEU A 122 0.07 -8.65 10.21
N LEU A 123 0.18 -9.95 9.98
CA LEU A 123 0.53 -10.89 11.04
C LEU A 123 1.93 -10.59 11.61
N ARG A 124 2.88 -10.26 10.75
CA ARG A 124 4.24 -9.92 11.18
C ARG A 124 4.24 -8.64 12.02
N ILE A 125 3.46 -7.65 11.61
CA ILE A 125 3.42 -6.35 12.28
C ILE A 125 2.60 -6.41 13.58
N LYS A 126 1.39 -6.96 13.52
CA LYS A 126 0.45 -6.96 14.65
C LYS A 126 0.57 -8.19 15.55
N GLY A 127 0.95 -9.31 15.00
CA GLY A 127 1.09 -10.54 15.77
C GLY A 127 2.22 -10.50 16.80
N ALA A 128 3.20 -9.65 16.60
CA ALA A 128 4.31 -9.48 17.54
C ALA A 128 3.86 -8.84 18.86
N ASP A 129 2.70 -8.20 18.87
CA ASP A 129 2.16 -7.51 20.05
C ASP A 129 1.31 -8.43 20.93
N GLU A 130 1.11 -9.67 20.52
CA GLU A 130 0.34 -10.65 21.29
C GLU A 130 1.25 -11.60 22.13
#